data_bafbcf0526a2b5991a9537cd30335e94
#
_entry.id   bafbcf0526a2b5991a9537cd30335e94
#
_cell.length_a   1.000
_cell.length_b   1.000
_cell.length_c   1.000
_cell.angle_alpha   90.00
_cell.angle_beta   90.00
_cell.angle_gamma   90.00
#
_symmetry.space_group_name_H-M   'P 1'
#
loop_
_entity.id
_entity.type
_entity.pdbx_description
1 polymer ?
#
loop_
_entity_poly.entity_id
_entity_poly.type
_entity_poly.pdbx_seq_one_letter_code
_entity_poly.pdbx_strand_id
1 'polypeptide(L)'
;MAGKNIQIDLNADIGESYGIYNLGDDEKIVEIITSANIATGFHAGDPNHMKRTVDLCEINDVGIGAHPAYPDKLGFGRRDMNLQTEEISNILTYQIGSLIGFTKRKKIQHVKPHGALYNSAAKDERIANAVVDTIMKFDPELIHVVLAGSIWEDIARYKKARVARECFADRAVNKDGSLVSRSMPNAVIDDLDEIIKRSKKMVIESKVVANDGTEINFVA
;
A
#
# COMPACT_ATOMS: atom_id res chain seq x y z
N MET A 1 -28.20 -2.46 -21.88
CA MET A 1 -27.31 -1.65 -21.00
C MET A 1 -25.89 -2.11 -21.31
N ALA A 2 -25.06 -1.28 -21.93
CA ALA A 2 -23.66 -1.62 -22.13
C ALA A 2 -23.01 -1.73 -20.74
N GLY A 3 -22.53 -2.90 -20.39
CA GLY A 3 -21.84 -3.13 -19.12
C GLY A 3 -20.65 -2.16 -19.01
N LYS A 4 -20.62 -1.37 -17.93
CA LYS A 4 -19.42 -0.60 -17.61
C LYS A 4 -18.26 -1.61 -17.52
N ASN A 5 -17.24 -1.39 -18.35
CA ASN A 5 -16.01 -2.18 -18.25
C ASN A 5 -15.30 -1.71 -16.97
N ILE A 6 -15.48 -2.46 -15.87
CA ILE A 6 -14.85 -2.15 -14.58
C ILE A 6 -13.43 -2.73 -14.63
N GLN A 7 -12.45 -1.87 -14.45
CA GLN A 7 -11.06 -2.26 -14.31
C GLN A 7 -10.62 -1.99 -12.87
N ILE A 8 -9.87 -2.92 -12.30
CA ILE A 8 -9.25 -2.80 -10.99
C ILE A 8 -7.76 -3.08 -11.10
N ASP A 9 -6.99 -2.46 -10.24
CA ASP A 9 -5.61 -2.85 -9.97
C ASP A 9 -5.60 -3.91 -8.86
N LEU A 10 -4.98 -5.06 -9.11
CA LEU A 10 -4.72 -6.06 -8.08
C LEU A 10 -3.30 -5.88 -7.58
N ASN A 11 -3.20 -5.38 -6.35
CA ASN A 11 -1.96 -4.91 -5.74
C ASN A 11 -1.54 -5.82 -4.59
N ALA A 12 -0.24 -6.11 -4.47
CA ALA A 12 0.29 -6.88 -3.34
C ALA A 12 1.61 -6.31 -2.82
N ASP A 13 1.83 -6.52 -1.51
CA ASP A 13 3.09 -6.23 -0.84
C ASP A 13 4.03 -7.43 -1.05
N ILE A 14 5.23 -7.22 -1.62
CA ILE A 14 6.19 -8.26 -1.96
C ILE A 14 7.64 -7.80 -1.71
N GLY A 15 8.59 -8.73 -1.88
CA GLY A 15 10.01 -8.44 -1.62
C GLY A 15 10.32 -8.32 -0.13
N GLU A 16 9.49 -8.89 0.72
CA GLU A 16 9.59 -8.77 2.18
C GLU A 16 10.51 -9.82 2.82
N SER A 17 11.09 -10.73 2.04
CA SER A 17 12.15 -11.64 2.48
C SER A 17 13.41 -10.88 2.92
N TYR A 18 14.21 -11.44 3.83
CA TYR A 18 15.40 -10.78 4.36
C TYR A 18 16.53 -11.80 4.63
N GLY A 19 17.70 -11.59 4.05
CA GLY A 19 18.84 -12.46 4.19
C GLY A 19 18.51 -13.90 3.76
N ILE A 20 18.57 -14.83 4.68
CA ILE A 20 18.23 -16.26 4.46
C ILE A 20 16.76 -16.58 4.75
N TYR A 21 15.99 -15.62 5.29
CA TYR A 21 14.60 -15.82 5.67
C TYR A 21 13.69 -15.49 4.49
N ASN A 22 12.89 -16.47 4.07
CA ASN A 22 11.89 -16.28 3.03
C ASN A 22 10.54 -15.97 3.66
N LEU A 23 9.87 -14.93 3.12
CA LEU A 23 8.53 -14.52 3.50
C LEU A 23 7.70 -14.36 2.22
N GLY A 24 6.54 -15.01 2.18
CA GLY A 24 5.67 -15.00 1.02
C GLY A 24 6.16 -15.90 -0.13
N ASP A 25 5.53 -15.77 -1.29
CA ASP A 25 5.87 -16.50 -2.52
C ASP A 25 5.80 -15.51 -3.69
N ASP A 26 6.79 -14.63 -3.76
CA ASP A 26 6.84 -13.54 -4.74
C ASP A 26 6.75 -14.06 -6.17
N GLU A 27 7.34 -15.24 -6.46
CA GLU A 27 7.36 -15.83 -7.80
C GLU A 27 5.95 -16.20 -8.30
N LYS A 28 5.06 -16.69 -7.40
CA LYS A 28 3.67 -16.98 -7.76
C LYS A 28 2.79 -15.75 -7.73
N ILE A 29 3.06 -14.83 -6.81
CA ILE A 29 2.23 -13.62 -6.67
C ILE A 29 2.35 -12.73 -7.91
N VAL A 30 3.55 -12.55 -8.48
CA VAL A 30 3.77 -11.70 -9.66
C VAL A 30 3.05 -12.20 -10.92
N GLU A 31 2.67 -13.49 -10.98
CA GLU A 31 1.87 -14.04 -12.08
C GLU A 31 0.40 -13.59 -12.05
N ILE A 32 -0.06 -13.06 -10.92
CA ILE A 32 -1.49 -12.78 -10.67
C ILE A 32 -1.75 -11.27 -10.53
N ILE A 33 -0.82 -10.53 -9.92
CA ILE A 33 -1.00 -9.10 -9.59
C ILE A 33 -0.73 -8.21 -10.79
N THR A 34 -1.29 -7.01 -10.77
CA THR A 34 -1.04 -5.98 -11.79
C THR A 34 -0.06 -4.92 -11.31
N SER A 35 0.09 -4.75 -10.00
CA SER A 35 1.09 -3.88 -9.39
C SER A 35 1.62 -4.44 -8.08
N ALA A 36 2.86 -4.09 -7.76
CA ALA A 36 3.59 -4.59 -6.60
C ALA A 36 4.13 -3.46 -5.74
N ASN A 37 3.93 -3.54 -4.42
CA ASN A 37 4.59 -2.68 -3.46
C ASN A 37 5.84 -3.39 -2.95
N ILE A 38 7.01 -2.95 -3.41
CA ILE A 38 8.27 -3.61 -3.09
C ILE A 38 8.88 -3.06 -1.81
N ALA A 39 9.13 -3.93 -0.84
CA ALA A 39 9.77 -3.59 0.43
C ALA A 39 11.14 -2.93 0.20
N THR A 40 11.41 -1.86 0.95
CA THR A 40 12.55 -0.98 0.72
C THR A 40 13.59 -1.02 1.85
N GLY A 41 13.60 -2.11 2.63
CA GLY A 41 14.66 -2.43 3.58
C GLY A 41 14.43 -1.97 5.02
N PHE A 42 13.43 -1.12 5.33
CA PHE A 42 13.23 -0.59 6.67
C PHE A 42 12.33 -1.47 7.54
N HIS A 43 11.24 -2.01 7.01
CA HIS A 43 10.42 -3.01 7.71
C HIS A 43 10.78 -4.44 7.33
N ALA A 44 11.11 -4.64 6.06
CA ALA A 44 11.45 -5.91 5.45
C ALA A 44 12.30 -5.67 4.19
N GLY A 45 12.72 -6.73 3.54
CA GLY A 45 13.57 -6.64 2.37
C GLY A 45 15.03 -6.29 2.69
N ASP A 46 15.89 -6.51 1.71
CA ASP A 46 17.28 -6.10 1.67
C ASP A 46 17.70 -5.83 0.21
N PRO A 47 18.91 -5.32 -0.07
CA PRO A 47 19.29 -4.95 -1.43
C PRO A 47 19.22 -6.09 -2.44
N ASN A 48 19.52 -7.34 -2.04
CA ASN A 48 19.50 -8.49 -2.94
C ASN A 48 18.06 -8.93 -3.24
N HIS A 49 17.20 -8.99 -2.22
CA HIS A 49 15.78 -9.28 -2.38
C HIS A 49 15.09 -8.19 -3.20
N MET A 50 15.36 -6.91 -2.93
CA MET A 50 14.83 -5.79 -3.72
C MET A 50 15.19 -5.93 -5.21
N LYS A 51 16.47 -6.20 -5.51
CA LYS A 51 16.91 -6.40 -6.91
C LYS A 51 16.18 -7.56 -7.57
N ARG A 52 16.09 -8.72 -6.90
CA ARG A 52 15.38 -9.91 -7.41
C ARG A 52 13.90 -9.61 -7.67
N THR A 53 13.24 -8.96 -6.72
CA THR A 53 11.81 -8.65 -6.82
C THR A 53 11.54 -7.63 -7.95
N VAL A 54 12.40 -6.62 -8.12
CA VAL A 54 12.32 -5.70 -9.26
C VAL A 54 12.44 -6.46 -10.58
N ASP A 55 13.41 -7.37 -10.70
CA ASP A 55 13.59 -8.17 -11.93
C ASP A 55 12.36 -9.05 -12.21
N LEU A 56 11.78 -9.67 -11.19
CA LEU A 56 10.55 -10.47 -11.33
C LEU A 56 9.38 -9.60 -11.85
N CYS A 57 9.18 -8.42 -11.29
CA CYS A 57 8.14 -7.50 -11.74
C CYS A 57 8.37 -7.05 -13.19
N GLU A 58 9.61 -6.71 -13.56
CA GLU A 58 9.94 -6.28 -14.91
C GLU A 58 9.78 -7.40 -15.95
N ILE A 59 10.03 -8.67 -15.60
CA ILE A 59 9.83 -9.83 -16.47
C ILE A 59 8.34 -10.11 -16.70
N ASN A 60 7.51 -9.91 -15.65
CA ASN A 60 6.07 -10.21 -15.68
C ASN A 60 5.21 -8.98 -16.04
N ASP A 61 5.82 -7.86 -16.43
CA ASP A 61 5.12 -6.59 -16.74
C ASP A 61 4.22 -6.07 -15.62
N VAL A 62 4.63 -6.30 -14.37
CA VAL A 62 3.96 -5.84 -13.16
C VAL A 62 4.40 -4.41 -12.82
N GLY A 63 3.44 -3.53 -12.52
CA GLY A 63 3.73 -2.15 -12.10
C GLY A 63 4.54 -2.11 -10.80
N ILE A 64 5.65 -1.39 -10.80
CA ILE A 64 6.57 -1.32 -9.65
C ILE A 64 6.26 -0.09 -8.81
N GLY A 65 6.00 -0.29 -7.52
CA GLY A 65 5.84 0.75 -6.52
C GLY A 65 6.76 0.58 -5.31
N ALA A 66 7.09 1.68 -4.67
CA ALA A 66 7.86 1.67 -3.43
C ALA A 66 6.95 1.44 -2.22
N HIS A 67 7.41 0.57 -1.30
CA HIS A 67 6.72 0.25 -0.06
C HIS A 67 7.51 0.72 1.18
N PRO A 68 7.66 2.06 1.36
CA PRO A 68 8.46 2.62 2.43
C PRO A 68 7.75 2.51 3.77
N ALA A 69 8.53 2.31 4.84
CA ALA A 69 8.04 2.12 6.19
C ALA A 69 8.83 2.92 7.22
N TYR A 70 8.34 2.97 8.43
CA TYR A 70 9.16 3.33 9.58
C TYR A 70 10.33 2.35 9.74
N PRO A 71 11.48 2.77 10.30
CA PRO A 71 12.65 1.93 10.50
C PRO A 71 12.45 0.95 11.69
N ASP A 72 11.53 0.02 11.52
CA ASP A 72 11.09 -0.93 12.53
C ASP A 72 11.12 -2.37 12.03
N LYS A 73 12.31 -2.90 11.77
CA LYS A 73 12.47 -4.27 11.27
C LYS A 73 11.93 -5.32 12.23
N LEU A 74 12.13 -5.15 13.54
CA LEU A 74 11.65 -6.10 14.55
C LEU A 74 10.13 -6.12 14.70
N GLY A 75 9.46 -4.98 14.48
CA GLY A 75 8.00 -4.88 14.51
C GLY A 75 7.37 -4.96 13.12
N PHE A 76 8.18 -5.28 12.11
CA PHE A 76 7.72 -5.35 10.72
C PHE A 76 7.05 -4.04 10.26
N GLY A 77 7.57 -2.89 10.68
CA GLY A 77 7.00 -1.57 10.35
C GLY A 77 5.61 -1.31 10.92
N ARG A 78 5.14 -2.12 11.89
CA ARG A 78 3.76 -2.04 12.41
C ARG A 78 3.63 -1.34 13.75
N ARG A 79 4.75 -0.92 14.35
CA ARG A 79 4.75 -0.13 15.58
C ARG A 79 4.77 1.36 15.24
N ASP A 80 3.91 2.13 15.90
CA ASP A 80 3.87 3.58 15.71
C ASP A 80 5.17 4.22 16.18
N MET A 81 5.64 5.21 15.42
CA MET A 81 6.83 5.99 15.73
C MET A 81 6.51 7.49 15.68
N ASN A 82 6.82 8.19 16.76
CA ASN A 82 6.64 9.64 16.81
C ASN A 82 7.86 10.35 16.23
N LEU A 83 7.89 10.48 14.92
CA LEU A 83 8.96 11.15 14.18
C LEU A 83 8.57 12.57 13.78
N GLN A 84 9.56 13.44 13.62
CA GLN A 84 9.36 14.76 13.03
C GLN A 84 9.06 14.63 11.53
N THR A 85 8.36 15.60 10.96
CA THR A 85 8.01 15.59 9.52
C THR A 85 9.22 15.50 8.60
N GLU A 86 10.33 16.15 8.98
CA GLU A 86 11.58 16.07 8.24
C GLU A 86 12.18 14.67 8.26
N GLU A 87 12.13 13.96 9.40
CA GLU A 87 12.59 12.58 9.50
C GLU A 87 11.76 11.66 8.62
N ILE A 88 10.41 11.84 8.62
CA ILE A 88 9.50 11.10 7.73
C ILE A 88 9.88 11.34 6.27
N SER A 89 10.11 12.59 5.89
CA SER A 89 10.50 12.94 4.51
C SER A 89 11.85 12.31 4.12
N ASN A 90 12.81 12.31 5.02
CA ASN A 90 14.14 11.75 4.77
C ASN A 90 14.09 10.21 4.61
N ILE A 91 13.36 9.50 5.48
CA ILE A 91 13.22 8.04 5.37
C ILE A 91 12.45 7.63 4.12
N LEU A 92 11.44 8.40 3.71
CA LEU A 92 10.72 8.19 2.46
C LEU A 92 11.63 8.39 1.25
N THR A 93 12.35 9.51 1.21
CA THR A 93 13.29 9.85 0.14
C THR A 93 14.35 8.77 -0.04
N TYR A 94 14.94 8.31 1.06
CA TYR A 94 15.93 7.24 1.05
C TYR A 94 15.37 5.95 0.44
N GLN A 95 14.20 5.52 0.91
CA GLN A 95 13.57 4.27 0.51
C GLN A 95 13.09 4.29 -0.95
N ILE A 96 12.42 5.37 -1.36
CA ILE A 96 11.99 5.54 -2.76
C ILE A 96 13.20 5.59 -3.69
N GLY A 97 14.21 6.39 -3.34
CA GLY A 97 15.42 6.52 -4.14
C GLY A 97 16.20 5.21 -4.28
N SER A 98 16.26 4.40 -3.21
CA SER A 98 16.92 3.11 -3.26
C SER A 98 16.25 2.16 -4.26
N LEU A 99 14.91 2.06 -4.26
CA LEU A 99 14.18 1.22 -5.20
C LEU A 99 14.37 1.66 -6.66
N ILE A 100 14.24 2.97 -6.93
CA ILE A 100 14.46 3.55 -8.26
C ILE A 100 15.84 3.17 -8.81
N GLY A 101 16.85 3.11 -7.94
CA GLY A 101 18.22 2.69 -8.29
C GLY A 101 18.29 1.31 -8.94
N PHE A 102 17.39 0.39 -8.60
CA PHE A 102 17.36 -0.99 -9.13
C PHE A 102 16.54 -1.14 -10.40
N THR A 103 15.60 -0.23 -10.70
CA THR A 103 14.76 -0.34 -11.91
C THR A 103 15.56 0.00 -13.18
N LYS A 104 15.27 -0.70 -14.29
CA LYS A 104 15.94 -0.46 -15.58
C LYS A 104 15.69 0.94 -16.12
N ARG A 105 14.45 1.43 -15.99
CA ARG A 105 14.04 2.75 -16.50
C ARG A 105 14.31 3.89 -15.54
N LYS A 106 14.88 3.62 -14.34
CA LYS A 106 15.05 4.59 -13.25
C LYS A 106 13.74 5.31 -12.88
N LYS A 107 12.64 4.57 -12.93
CA LYS A 107 11.28 5.03 -12.63
C LYS A 107 10.48 3.94 -11.93
N ILE A 108 9.55 4.36 -11.10
CA ILE A 108 8.52 3.52 -10.49
C ILE A 108 7.14 4.11 -10.82
N GLN A 109 6.09 3.34 -10.61
CA GLN A 109 4.71 3.74 -10.93
C GLN A 109 4.05 4.47 -9.76
N HIS A 110 4.25 3.97 -8.53
CA HIS A 110 3.50 4.42 -7.37
C HIS A 110 4.31 4.33 -6.07
N VAL A 111 3.76 4.92 -5.03
CA VAL A 111 4.25 4.77 -3.65
C VAL A 111 3.07 4.40 -2.75
N LYS A 112 3.25 3.34 -1.99
CA LYS A 112 2.35 2.88 -0.95
C LYS A 112 3.13 2.69 0.34
N PRO A 113 3.05 3.58 1.33
CA PRO A 113 3.66 3.36 2.64
C PRO A 113 3.19 2.06 3.29
N HIS A 114 4.04 1.43 4.06
CA HIS A 114 3.73 0.20 4.78
C HIS A 114 3.27 0.46 6.21
N GLY A 115 2.39 -0.40 6.70
CA GLY A 115 2.12 -0.65 8.11
C GLY A 115 1.71 0.57 8.91
N ALA A 116 2.46 0.89 9.98
CA ALA A 116 2.12 2.01 10.87
C ALA A 116 2.19 3.36 10.15
N LEU A 117 3.16 3.57 9.27
CA LEU A 117 3.27 4.82 8.49
C LEU A 117 2.02 5.05 7.60
N TYR A 118 1.52 4.00 6.94
CA TYR A 118 0.27 4.04 6.17
C TYR A 118 -0.92 4.41 7.04
N ASN A 119 -1.10 3.71 8.16
CA ASN A 119 -2.23 3.93 9.07
C ASN A 119 -2.16 5.32 9.74
N SER A 120 -0.97 5.81 10.05
CA SER A 120 -0.77 7.14 10.61
C SER A 120 -1.07 8.23 9.57
N ALA A 121 -0.61 8.07 8.32
CA ALA A 121 -0.95 9.00 7.24
C ALA A 121 -2.46 9.06 6.97
N ALA A 122 -3.18 7.94 7.13
CA ALA A 122 -4.64 7.91 6.97
C ALA A 122 -5.41 8.72 8.02
N LYS A 123 -4.79 9.09 9.16
CA LYS A 123 -5.47 9.70 10.32
C LYS A 123 -4.85 11.01 10.80
N ASP A 124 -3.57 11.24 10.53
CA ASP A 124 -2.79 12.39 11.00
C ASP A 124 -2.44 13.30 9.82
N GLU A 125 -3.02 14.51 9.82
CA GLU A 125 -2.83 15.51 8.79
C GLU A 125 -1.34 15.88 8.60
N ARG A 126 -0.58 15.97 9.69
CA ARG A 126 0.84 16.31 9.68
C ARG A 126 1.64 15.23 8.94
N ILE A 127 1.37 13.96 9.22
CA ILE A 127 2.04 12.83 8.58
C ILE A 127 1.59 12.72 7.12
N ALA A 128 0.30 12.86 6.84
CA ALA A 128 -0.24 12.84 5.49
C ALA A 128 0.42 13.92 4.60
N ASN A 129 0.53 15.16 5.11
CA ASN A 129 1.21 16.24 4.40
C ASN A 129 2.68 15.90 4.12
N ALA A 130 3.43 15.39 5.11
CA ALA A 130 4.82 15.01 4.92
C ALA A 130 4.99 13.92 3.85
N VAL A 131 4.10 12.91 3.85
CA VAL A 131 4.09 11.84 2.85
C VAL A 131 3.80 12.39 1.45
N VAL A 132 2.71 13.16 1.31
CA VAL A 132 2.31 13.72 -0.01
C VAL A 132 3.37 14.63 -0.57
N ASP A 133 3.88 15.58 0.23
CA ASP A 133 4.88 16.55 -0.23
C ASP A 133 6.19 15.86 -0.64
N THR A 134 6.58 14.82 0.09
CA THR A 134 7.80 14.07 -0.24
C THR A 134 7.67 13.32 -1.55
N ILE A 135 6.54 12.62 -1.76
CA ILE A 135 6.33 11.86 -3.00
C ILE A 135 6.22 12.81 -4.19
N MET A 136 5.45 13.90 -4.08
CA MET A 136 5.31 14.88 -5.16
C MET A 136 6.63 15.59 -5.48
N LYS A 137 7.47 15.85 -4.47
CA LYS A 137 8.81 16.43 -4.69
C LYS A 137 9.74 15.46 -5.41
N PHE A 138 9.54 14.17 -5.20
CA PHE A 138 10.32 13.12 -5.89
C PHE A 138 9.96 13.05 -7.37
N ASP A 139 8.68 12.88 -7.66
CA ASP A 139 8.09 12.94 -9.01
C ASP A 139 6.58 13.18 -8.89
N PRO A 140 6.05 14.29 -9.41
CA PRO A 140 4.61 14.61 -9.34
C PRO A 140 3.72 13.62 -10.13
N GLU A 141 4.30 12.81 -11.01
CA GLU A 141 3.58 11.79 -11.77
C GLU A 141 3.41 10.46 -10.99
N LEU A 142 4.07 10.31 -9.84
CA LEU A 142 3.89 9.13 -9.00
C LEU A 142 2.47 9.04 -8.46
N ILE A 143 1.92 7.83 -8.52
CA ILE A 143 0.59 7.55 -7.95
C ILE A 143 0.74 7.33 -6.44
N HIS A 144 -0.05 8.04 -5.67
CA HIS A 144 -0.20 7.79 -4.23
C HIS A 144 -1.27 6.73 -4.02
N VAL A 145 -0.90 5.57 -3.52
CA VAL A 145 -1.86 4.52 -3.15
C VAL A 145 -2.30 4.77 -1.72
N VAL A 146 -3.55 5.21 -1.56
CA VAL A 146 -4.09 5.73 -0.30
C VAL A 146 -5.31 4.95 0.17
N LEU A 147 -5.53 4.87 1.47
CA LEU A 147 -6.76 4.31 2.01
C LEU A 147 -7.96 5.17 1.57
N ALA A 148 -8.93 4.54 0.93
CA ALA A 148 -10.14 5.21 0.47
C ALA A 148 -10.89 5.88 1.63
N GLY A 149 -11.27 7.15 1.47
CA GLY A 149 -11.99 7.94 2.47
C GLY A 149 -11.12 8.48 3.62
N SER A 150 -9.79 8.37 3.53
CA SER A 150 -8.89 8.88 4.55
C SER A 150 -8.57 10.37 4.39
N ILE A 151 -8.12 11.00 5.49
CA ILE A 151 -7.61 12.39 5.45
C ILE A 151 -6.40 12.51 4.49
N TRP A 152 -5.64 11.44 4.33
CA TRP A 152 -4.55 11.39 3.38
C TRP A 152 -5.04 11.49 1.93
N GLU A 153 -6.13 10.81 1.57
CA GLU A 153 -6.76 10.97 0.25
C GLU A 153 -7.17 12.42 0.00
N ASP A 154 -7.84 13.06 0.97
CA ASP A 154 -8.31 14.44 0.85
C ASP A 154 -7.14 15.41 0.63
N ILE A 155 -6.05 15.27 1.39
CA ILE A 155 -4.85 16.08 1.26
C ILE A 155 -4.17 15.85 -0.10
N ALA A 156 -4.03 14.60 -0.53
CA ALA A 156 -3.41 14.28 -1.82
C ALA A 156 -4.22 14.89 -2.98
N ARG A 157 -5.54 14.77 -2.95
CA ARG A 157 -6.42 15.38 -3.95
C ARG A 157 -6.38 16.91 -3.92
N TYR A 158 -6.39 17.52 -2.74
CA TYR A 158 -6.26 18.97 -2.59
C TYR A 158 -4.96 19.48 -3.21
N LYS A 159 -3.87 18.77 -3.03
CA LYS A 159 -2.56 19.08 -3.63
C LYS A 159 -2.43 18.66 -5.10
N LYS A 160 -3.49 18.10 -5.69
CA LYS A 160 -3.54 17.62 -7.09
C LYS A 160 -2.55 16.48 -7.38
N ALA A 161 -2.19 15.69 -6.38
CA ALA A 161 -1.44 14.46 -6.56
C ALA A 161 -2.29 13.42 -7.31
N ARG A 162 -1.63 12.53 -8.04
CA ARG A 162 -2.30 11.37 -8.64
C ARG A 162 -2.60 10.34 -7.55
N VAL A 163 -3.85 9.94 -7.42
CA VAL A 163 -4.32 9.07 -6.35
C VAL A 163 -4.92 7.79 -6.93
N ALA A 164 -4.49 6.64 -6.41
CA ALA A 164 -5.22 5.38 -6.49
C ALA A 164 -5.81 5.08 -5.10
N ARG A 165 -7.11 4.87 -5.07
CA ARG A 165 -7.84 4.56 -3.83
C ARG A 165 -7.78 3.06 -3.59
N GLU A 166 -7.34 2.68 -2.40
CA GLU A 166 -7.17 1.28 -2.04
C GLU A 166 -8.24 0.80 -1.08
N CYS A 167 -8.63 -0.45 -1.27
CA CYS A 167 -9.38 -1.23 -0.30
C CYS A 167 -8.74 -2.61 -0.10
N PHE A 168 -9.01 -3.23 1.03
CA PHE A 168 -8.41 -4.50 1.42
C PHE A 168 -9.45 -5.61 1.39
N ALA A 169 -9.20 -6.62 0.58
CA ALA A 169 -10.08 -7.79 0.44
C ALA A 169 -10.20 -8.58 1.75
N ASP A 170 -9.09 -8.72 2.46
CA ASP A 170 -8.88 -9.57 3.64
C ASP A 170 -8.93 -8.82 4.99
N ARG A 171 -9.28 -7.51 4.99
CA ARG A 171 -9.27 -6.71 6.21
C ARG A 171 -10.66 -6.23 6.59
N ALA A 172 -11.01 -6.42 7.87
CA ALA A 172 -12.20 -5.80 8.42
C ALA A 172 -12.05 -4.27 8.52
N VAL A 173 -13.14 -3.56 8.31
CA VAL A 173 -13.20 -2.10 8.41
C VAL A 173 -14.16 -1.66 9.50
N ASN A 174 -13.87 -0.53 10.12
CA ASN A 174 -14.76 0.17 11.03
C ASN A 174 -15.84 0.93 10.24
N LYS A 175 -16.86 1.41 10.93
CA LYS A 175 -17.95 2.19 10.33
C LYS A 175 -17.49 3.48 9.63
N ASP A 176 -16.36 4.03 10.04
CA ASP A 176 -15.73 5.21 9.43
C ASP A 176 -14.84 4.87 8.23
N GLY A 177 -14.77 3.59 7.82
CA GLY A 177 -13.93 3.11 6.72
C GLY A 177 -12.48 2.82 7.12
N SER A 178 -12.05 3.14 8.32
CA SER A 178 -10.70 2.80 8.79
C SER A 178 -10.53 1.31 9.01
N LEU A 179 -9.28 0.81 8.90
CA LEU A 179 -9.01 -0.61 9.15
C LEU A 179 -9.13 -0.95 10.65
N VAL A 180 -9.74 -2.09 10.93
CA VAL A 180 -9.75 -2.65 12.30
C VAL A 180 -8.31 -3.00 12.70
N SER A 181 -7.93 -2.64 13.92
CA SER A 181 -6.58 -2.95 14.44
C SER A 181 -6.32 -4.46 14.40
N ARG A 182 -5.14 -4.87 13.91
CA ARG A 182 -4.73 -6.29 13.88
C ARG A 182 -4.68 -6.96 15.25
N SER A 183 -4.67 -6.19 16.34
CA SER A 183 -4.77 -6.70 17.73
C SER A 183 -6.19 -7.14 18.11
N MET A 184 -7.19 -6.76 17.32
CA MET A 184 -8.57 -7.13 17.57
C MET A 184 -8.91 -8.46 16.89
N PRO A 185 -9.75 -9.30 17.50
CA PRO A 185 -10.29 -10.50 16.86
C PRO A 185 -10.96 -10.16 15.51
N ASN A 186 -10.83 -11.05 14.54
CA ASN A 186 -11.45 -10.95 13.21
C ASN A 186 -11.03 -9.69 12.41
N ALA A 187 -9.92 -9.05 12.76
CA ALA A 187 -9.37 -7.92 11.98
C ALA A 187 -8.84 -8.37 10.61
N VAL A 188 -8.44 -9.62 10.49
CA VAL A 188 -8.06 -10.29 9.24
C VAL A 188 -9.10 -11.35 8.93
N ILE A 189 -9.53 -11.41 7.69
CA ILE A 189 -10.53 -12.38 7.19
C ILE A 189 -9.75 -13.47 6.46
N ASP A 190 -9.91 -14.71 6.89
CA ASP A 190 -9.19 -15.88 6.35
C ASP A 190 -10.07 -16.76 5.45
N ASP A 191 -11.37 -16.57 5.48
CA ASP A 191 -12.33 -17.34 4.68
C ASP A 191 -12.32 -16.85 3.22
N LEU A 192 -11.90 -17.70 2.29
CA LEU A 192 -11.78 -17.37 0.87
C LEU A 192 -13.12 -17.00 0.22
N ASP A 193 -14.21 -17.67 0.59
CA ASP A 193 -15.52 -17.40 0.01
C ASP A 193 -16.04 -16.03 0.47
N GLU A 194 -15.79 -15.70 1.73
CA GLU A 194 -16.07 -14.37 2.27
C GLU A 194 -15.23 -13.29 1.59
N ILE A 195 -13.92 -13.49 1.42
CA ILE A 195 -13.01 -12.58 0.72
C ILE A 195 -13.49 -12.33 -0.70
N ILE A 196 -13.83 -13.37 -1.45
CA ILE A 196 -14.33 -13.26 -2.84
C ILE A 196 -15.64 -12.49 -2.89
N LYS A 197 -16.61 -12.84 -2.04
CA LYS A 197 -17.90 -12.17 -1.97
C LYS A 197 -17.77 -10.69 -1.63
N ARG A 198 -16.93 -10.39 -0.66
CA ARG A 198 -16.64 -9.05 -0.18
C ARG A 198 -15.95 -8.21 -1.27
N SER A 199 -14.93 -8.76 -1.94
CA SER A 199 -14.22 -8.09 -3.03
C SER A 199 -15.15 -7.75 -4.20
N LYS A 200 -16.01 -8.69 -4.60
CA LYS A 200 -17.03 -8.45 -5.63
C LYS A 200 -17.98 -7.32 -5.23
N LYS A 201 -18.42 -7.28 -3.98
CA LYS A 201 -19.31 -6.23 -3.49
C LYS A 201 -18.62 -4.87 -3.51
N MET A 202 -17.36 -4.78 -3.07
CA MET A 202 -16.58 -3.56 -3.12
C MET A 202 -16.41 -3.03 -4.54
N VAL A 203 -16.07 -3.90 -5.49
CA VAL A 203 -15.82 -3.52 -6.89
C VAL A 203 -17.10 -3.17 -7.65
N ILE A 204 -18.15 -3.98 -7.51
CA ILE A 204 -19.38 -3.86 -8.32
C ILE A 204 -20.35 -2.85 -7.72
N GLU A 205 -20.52 -2.86 -6.40
CA GLU A 205 -21.52 -2.08 -5.68
C GLU A 205 -20.93 -0.85 -4.99
N SER A 206 -19.60 -0.75 -4.92
CA SER A 206 -18.90 0.29 -4.13
C SER A 206 -19.31 0.30 -2.66
N LYS A 207 -19.46 -0.89 -2.08
CA LYS A 207 -19.95 -1.09 -0.72
C LYS A 207 -19.14 -2.13 0.03
N VAL A 208 -19.04 -1.93 1.33
CA VAL A 208 -18.46 -2.92 2.26
C VAL A 208 -19.29 -2.99 3.54
N VAL A 209 -19.27 -4.14 4.19
CA VAL A 209 -19.90 -4.32 5.52
C VAL A 209 -18.81 -4.09 6.57
N ALA A 210 -19.04 -3.12 7.46
CA ALA A 210 -18.16 -2.84 8.60
C ALA A 210 -18.28 -3.94 9.67
N ASN A 211 -17.33 -3.95 10.61
CA ASN A 211 -17.25 -4.95 11.68
C ASN A 211 -18.46 -4.96 12.63
N ASP A 212 -19.23 -3.86 12.68
CA ASP A 212 -20.49 -3.75 13.43
C ASP A 212 -21.73 -4.17 12.63
N GLY A 213 -21.55 -4.67 11.40
CA GLY A 213 -22.63 -5.06 10.48
C GLY A 213 -23.20 -3.91 9.65
N THR A 214 -22.77 -2.69 9.84
CA THR A 214 -23.24 -1.53 9.05
C THR A 214 -22.69 -1.61 7.62
N GLU A 215 -23.57 -1.45 6.62
CA GLU A 215 -23.13 -1.28 5.24
C GLU A 215 -22.69 0.18 5.01
N ILE A 216 -21.49 0.36 4.53
CA ILE A 216 -20.93 1.69 4.21
C ILE A 216 -20.59 1.78 2.73
N ASN A 217 -20.73 2.97 2.13
CA ASN A 217 -20.25 3.24 0.78
C ASN A 217 -18.73 3.29 0.79
N PHE A 218 -18.13 2.54 -0.10
CA PHE A 218 -16.69 2.39 -0.19
C PHE A 218 -16.28 2.43 -1.66
N VAL A 219 -15.95 3.61 -2.14
CA VAL A 219 -15.53 3.78 -3.53
C VAL A 219 -14.02 3.69 -3.57
N ALA A 220 -13.47 2.58 -4.03
CA ALA A 220 -12.05 2.41 -4.32
C ALA A 220 -11.75 2.71 -5.79
#